data_d3a0475e14f826db10c13b13c01ba3b0
#
_entry.id   d3a0475e14f826db10c13b13c01ba3b0
#
_cell.length_a   1.000
_cell.length_b   1.000
_cell.length_c   1.000
_cell.angle_alpha   90.00
_cell.angle_beta   90.00
_cell.angle_gamma   90.00
#
_symmetry.space_group_name_H-M   'P 1'
#
loop_
_entity.id
_entity.type
_entity.pdbx_description
1 polymer ?
#
loop_
_entity_poly.entity_id
_entity_poly.type
_entity_poly.pdbx_seq_one_letter_code
_entity_poly.pdbx_strand_id
1 'polypeptide(L)'
;MKRLAARLQSVDDRWVCRVNREWKCGVLDWIMPRITHLGGAGFTLTFLVAWFTLVPSPLRYWALEGLVSLTFSHLAVRLGKHCWHRLRPYLQLSELSTVPTPLRDYSFPSGHTTAAFSVAIVWVLHAPWLIWLLLPLAAGVGLSRIYLGLHYPTDVAVGAWLGTVFAIISHCLFLWM
;
A
#
# COMPACT_ATOMS: atom_id res chain seq x y z
N MET A 1 -23.24 7.44 -13.99
CA MET A 1 -22.11 7.53 -13.06
C MET A 1 -22.53 7.33 -11.59
N LYS A 2 -23.50 8.05 -11.04
CA LYS A 2 -23.94 7.92 -9.62
C LYS A 2 -24.32 6.49 -9.20
N ARG A 3 -25.03 5.71 -10.05
CA ARG A 3 -25.41 4.32 -9.75
C ARG A 3 -24.21 3.35 -9.66
N LEU A 4 -23.17 3.54 -10.49
CA LEU A 4 -21.96 2.74 -10.45
C LEU A 4 -21.16 3.03 -9.18
N ALA A 5 -20.96 4.31 -8.85
CA ALA A 5 -20.29 4.72 -7.62
C ALA A 5 -20.96 4.15 -6.36
N ALA A 6 -22.31 4.21 -6.30
CA ALA A 6 -23.07 3.63 -5.19
C ALA A 6 -22.91 2.09 -5.11
N ARG A 7 -22.87 1.39 -6.25
CA ARG A 7 -22.60 -0.06 -6.28
C ARG A 7 -21.19 -0.40 -5.78
N LEU A 8 -20.18 0.34 -6.24
CA LEU A 8 -18.80 0.15 -5.78
C LEU A 8 -18.67 0.41 -4.28
N GLN A 9 -19.29 1.48 -3.78
CA GLN A 9 -19.30 1.77 -2.34
C GLN A 9 -19.96 0.62 -1.55
N SER A 10 -21.10 0.11 -2.00
CA SER A 10 -21.78 -1.01 -1.30
C SER A 10 -20.97 -2.32 -1.33
N VAL A 11 -20.16 -2.55 -2.36
CA VAL A 11 -19.21 -3.68 -2.40
C VAL A 11 -18.08 -3.46 -1.42
N ASP A 12 -17.49 -2.26 -1.43
CA ASP A 12 -16.43 -1.88 -0.50
C ASP A 12 -16.86 -2.03 0.97
N ASP A 13 -18.04 -1.52 1.32
CA ASP A 13 -18.58 -1.60 2.68
C ASP A 13 -18.75 -3.06 3.12
N ARG A 14 -19.32 -3.91 2.27
CA ARG A 14 -19.48 -5.34 2.57
C ARG A 14 -18.15 -6.05 2.80
N TRP A 15 -17.16 -5.80 1.94
CA TRP A 15 -15.87 -6.46 2.07
C TRP A 15 -15.08 -5.97 3.29
N VAL A 16 -15.12 -4.67 3.59
CA VAL A 16 -14.50 -4.15 4.83
C VAL A 16 -15.14 -4.81 6.06
N CYS A 17 -16.48 -4.82 6.14
CA CYS A 17 -17.16 -5.45 7.26
C CYS A 17 -16.80 -6.94 7.39
N ARG A 18 -16.81 -7.67 6.26
CA ARG A 18 -16.43 -9.09 6.25
C ARG A 18 -15.01 -9.31 6.76
N VAL A 19 -14.03 -8.62 6.20
CA VAL A 19 -12.61 -8.80 6.57
C VAL A 19 -12.34 -8.32 8.00
N ASN A 20 -12.92 -7.18 8.42
CA ASN A 20 -12.67 -6.61 9.74
C ASN A 20 -13.40 -7.36 10.86
N ARG A 21 -14.53 -8.00 10.60
CA ARG A 21 -15.35 -8.66 11.64
C ARG A 21 -15.28 -10.18 11.60
N GLU A 22 -15.51 -10.77 10.40
CA GLU A 22 -15.63 -12.23 10.27
C GLU A 22 -14.28 -12.95 10.28
N TRP A 23 -13.19 -12.29 9.79
CA TRP A 23 -11.86 -12.89 9.75
C TRP A 23 -11.07 -12.69 11.05
N LYS A 24 -11.67 -12.03 12.05
CA LYS A 24 -10.98 -11.82 13.33
C LYS A 24 -10.62 -13.13 14.01
N CYS A 25 -9.32 -13.28 14.26
CA CYS A 25 -8.78 -14.36 15.09
C CYS A 25 -7.47 -13.91 15.72
N GLY A 26 -7.07 -14.52 16.82
CA GLY A 26 -5.88 -14.10 17.57
C GLY A 26 -4.61 -14.03 16.73
N VAL A 27 -4.45 -14.91 15.73
CA VAL A 27 -3.30 -14.91 14.82
C VAL A 27 -3.31 -13.66 13.92
N LEU A 28 -4.43 -13.34 13.29
CA LEU A 28 -4.54 -12.16 12.42
C LEU A 28 -4.52 -10.86 13.24
N ASP A 29 -5.09 -10.83 14.43
CA ASP A 29 -5.01 -9.69 15.34
C ASP A 29 -3.56 -9.40 15.77
N TRP A 30 -2.70 -10.43 15.80
CA TRP A 30 -1.28 -10.27 16.09
C TRP A 30 -0.46 -9.90 14.84
N ILE A 31 -0.75 -10.50 13.65
CA ILE A 31 0.02 -10.30 12.41
C ILE A 31 -0.32 -8.97 11.73
N MET A 32 -1.60 -8.66 11.54
CA MET A 32 -2.04 -7.55 10.70
C MET A 32 -1.54 -6.17 11.16
N PRO A 33 -1.54 -5.85 12.47
CA PRO A 33 -0.94 -4.60 12.94
C PRO A 33 0.58 -4.52 12.72
N ARG A 34 1.27 -5.65 12.59
CA ARG A 34 2.72 -5.70 12.37
C ARG A 34 3.08 -5.60 10.90
N ILE A 35 2.42 -6.40 10.04
CA ILE A 35 2.70 -6.42 8.60
C ILE A 35 2.40 -5.07 7.94
N THR A 36 1.44 -4.29 8.47
CA THR A 36 1.13 -2.96 7.95
C THR A 36 2.32 -2.01 7.98
N HIS A 37 3.23 -2.19 8.95
CA HIS A 37 4.43 -1.34 9.08
C HIS A 37 5.41 -1.48 7.92
N LEU A 38 5.40 -2.62 7.22
CA LEU A 38 6.23 -2.83 6.02
C LEU A 38 5.90 -1.84 4.88
N GLY A 39 4.67 -1.32 4.83
CA GLY A 39 4.27 -0.25 3.92
C GLY A 39 4.36 1.16 4.53
N GLY A 40 4.83 1.30 5.76
CA GLY A 40 5.01 2.59 6.42
C GLY A 40 6.24 3.33 5.92
N ALA A 41 6.19 4.67 5.89
CA ALA A 41 7.30 5.52 5.45
C ALA A 41 8.60 5.24 6.22
N GLY A 42 8.52 5.03 7.54
CA GLY A 42 9.68 4.70 8.37
C GLY A 42 10.40 3.45 7.87
N PHE A 43 9.67 2.35 7.67
CA PHE A 43 10.26 1.10 7.21
C PHE A 43 10.79 1.21 5.77
N THR A 44 9.99 1.71 4.84
CA THR A 44 10.37 1.76 3.42
C THR A 44 11.59 2.66 3.18
N LEU A 45 11.64 3.83 3.82
CA LEU A 45 12.78 4.73 3.71
C LEU A 45 14.03 4.16 4.39
N THR A 46 13.91 3.59 5.60
CA THR A 46 15.05 2.96 6.28
C THR A 46 15.58 1.79 5.47
N PHE A 47 14.71 0.96 4.90
CA PHE A 47 15.10 -0.15 4.03
C PHE A 47 15.88 0.35 2.79
N LEU A 48 15.38 1.37 2.09
CA LEU A 48 16.04 1.92 0.90
C LEU A 48 17.39 2.55 1.24
N VAL A 49 17.49 3.30 2.33
CA VAL A 49 18.76 3.90 2.79
C VAL A 49 19.75 2.82 3.20
N ALA A 50 19.32 1.83 3.99
CA ALA A 50 20.19 0.72 4.40
C ALA A 50 20.68 -0.07 3.19
N TRP A 51 19.81 -0.38 2.23
CA TRP A 51 20.22 -1.07 1.01
C TRP A 51 21.25 -0.26 0.22
N PHE A 52 21.01 1.03 0.02
CA PHE A 52 21.94 1.91 -0.71
C PHE A 52 23.32 2.00 -0.06
N THR A 53 23.37 2.03 1.28
CA THR A 53 24.62 2.20 2.04
C THR A 53 25.38 0.90 2.24
N LEU A 54 24.69 -0.22 2.46
CA LEU A 54 25.30 -1.49 2.85
C LEU A 54 25.57 -2.44 1.67
N VAL A 55 24.83 -2.28 0.55
CA VAL A 55 24.96 -3.17 -0.60
C VAL A 55 25.92 -2.58 -1.63
N PRO A 56 26.90 -3.36 -2.17
CA PRO A 56 27.86 -2.86 -3.14
C PRO A 56 27.20 -2.61 -4.52
N SER A 57 27.88 -1.79 -5.34
CA SER A 57 27.53 -1.61 -6.75
C SER A 57 27.65 -2.95 -7.52
N PRO A 58 26.77 -3.23 -8.53
CA PRO A 58 25.69 -2.36 -9.03
C PRO A 58 24.37 -2.45 -8.25
N LEU A 59 24.18 -3.43 -7.36
CA LEU A 59 22.90 -3.74 -6.71
C LEU A 59 22.34 -2.57 -5.87
N ARG A 60 23.20 -1.69 -5.36
CA ARG A 60 22.80 -0.52 -4.59
C ARG A 60 21.85 0.41 -5.35
N TYR A 61 21.96 0.46 -6.68
CA TYR A 61 21.13 1.35 -7.51
C TYR A 61 19.66 0.97 -7.54
N TRP A 62 19.31 -0.28 -7.18
CA TRP A 62 17.91 -0.67 -6.98
C TRP A 62 17.22 0.19 -5.92
N ALA A 63 17.96 0.61 -4.89
CA ALA A 63 17.42 1.50 -3.86
C ALA A 63 17.13 2.91 -4.40
N LEU A 64 17.95 3.46 -5.29
CA LEU A 64 17.69 4.75 -5.92
C LEU A 64 16.44 4.67 -6.81
N GLU A 65 16.34 3.62 -7.61
CA GLU A 65 15.15 3.35 -8.42
C GLU A 65 13.89 3.22 -7.54
N GLY A 66 13.99 2.45 -6.45
CA GLY A 66 12.92 2.31 -5.46
C GLY A 66 12.55 3.66 -4.80
N LEU A 67 13.52 4.51 -4.52
CA LEU A 67 13.28 5.85 -3.96
C LEU A 67 12.55 6.77 -4.96
N VAL A 68 12.94 6.74 -6.23
CA VAL A 68 12.25 7.47 -7.30
C VAL A 68 10.80 6.99 -7.42
N SER A 69 10.60 5.68 -7.53
CA SER A 69 9.27 5.06 -7.58
C SER A 69 8.41 5.46 -6.37
N LEU A 70 8.96 5.33 -5.15
CA LEU A 70 8.28 5.68 -3.90
C LEU A 70 7.90 7.17 -3.87
N THR A 71 8.80 8.06 -4.28
CA THR A 71 8.58 9.51 -4.25
C THR A 71 7.42 9.91 -5.19
N PHE A 72 7.49 9.50 -6.45
CA PHE A 72 6.47 9.89 -7.43
C PHE A 72 5.12 9.21 -7.18
N SER A 73 5.11 7.95 -6.75
CA SER A 73 3.87 7.26 -6.37
C SER A 73 3.21 7.92 -5.16
N HIS A 74 3.99 8.40 -4.17
CA HIS A 74 3.44 9.13 -3.03
C HIS A 74 2.94 10.53 -3.38
N LEU A 75 3.57 11.20 -4.35
CA LEU A 75 3.05 12.45 -4.89
C LEU A 75 1.68 12.22 -5.53
N ALA A 76 1.52 11.16 -6.33
CA ALA A 76 0.23 10.78 -6.90
C ALA A 76 -0.81 10.44 -5.81
N VAL A 77 -0.41 9.73 -4.75
CA VAL A 77 -1.28 9.48 -3.59
C VAL A 77 -1.72 10.78 -2.92
N ARG A 78 -0.83 11.74 -2.72
CA ARG A 78 -1.16 13.05 -2.14
C ARG A 78 -2.17 13.82 -2.99
N LEU A 79 -1.95 13.85 -4.30
CA LEU A 79 -2.89 14.47 -5.26
C LEU A 79 -4.25 13.76 -5.22
N GLY A 80 -4.26 12.43 -5.23
CA GLY A 80 -5.50 11.66 -5.09
C GLY A 80 -6.27 11.98 -3.82
N LYS A 81 -5.59 12.07 -2.67
CA LYS A 81 -6.22 12.45 -1.39
C LYS A 81 -6.78 13.87 -1.41
N HIS A 82 -6.12 14.79 -2.10
CA HIS A 82 -6.59 16.17 -2.24
C HIS A 82 -7.79 16.29 -3.19
N CYS A 83 -7.87 15.43 -4.22
CA CYS A 83 -8.98 15.45 -5.18
C CYS A 83 -10.21 14.66 -4.68
N TRP A 84 -9.99 13.56 -3.95
CA TRP A 84 -11.05 12.66 -3.46
C TRP A 84 -11.07 12.62 -1.94
N HIS A 85 -11.92 13.43 -1.34
CA HIS A 85 -12.09 13.54 0.12
C HIS A 85 -12.89 12.37 0.70
N ARG A 86 -12.50 11.11 0.37
CA ARG A 86 -13.20 9.92 0.84
C ARG A 86 -12.92 9.70 2.33
N LEU A 87 -13.98 9.62 3.11
CA LEU A 87 -13.88 9.30 4.53
C LEU A 87 -13.43 7.84 4.71
N ARG A 88 -12.72 7.58 5.81
CA ARG A 88 -12.26 6.23 6.13
C ARG A 88 -13.39 5.32 6.59
N PRO A 89 -13.29 3.98 6.38
CA PRO A 89 -14.33 3.04 6.78
C PRO A 89 -14.75 3.19 8.23
N TYR A 90 -13.83 3.29 9.16
CA TYR A 90 -14.13 3.40 10.59
C TYR A 90 -14.88 4.70 10.99
N LEU A 91 -14.89 5.73 10.14
CA LEU A 91 -15.65 6.96 10.35
C LEU A 91 -17.09 6.86 9.79
N GLN A 92 -17.35 5.92 8.89
CA GLN A 92 -18.65 5.75 8.25
C GLN A 92 -19.41 4.53 8.75
N LEU A 93 -18.69 3.50 9.17
CA LEU A 93 -19.24 2.22 9.60
C LEU A 93 -18.97 2.02 11.09
N SER A 94 -19.96 2.35 11.93
CA SER A 94 -19.86 2.28 13.39
C SER A 94 -19.59 0.88 13.95
N GLU A 95 -19.80 -0.16 13.12
CA GLU A 95 -19.65 -1.55 13.51
C GLU A 95 -18.21 -2.07 13.43
N LEU A 96 -17.27 -1.28 12.89
CA LEU A 96 -15.89 -1.72 12.70
C LEU A 96 -15.09 -1.62 13.99
N SER A 97 -14.30 -2.65 14.25
CA SER A 97 -13.26 -2.62 15.28
C SER A 97 -12.05 -1.83 14.76
N THR A 98 -11.75 -0.72 15.41
CA THR A 98 -10.70 0.21 14.96
C THR A 98 -9.43 0.12 15.79
N VAL A 99 -8.33 0.59 15.21
CA VAL A 99 -7.06 0.83 15.92
C VAL A 99 -7.18 2.06 16.83
N PRO A 100 -6.48 2.09 17.98
CA PRO A 100 -6.59 3.18 18.96
C PRO A 100 -6.23 4.57 18.48
N THR A 101 -5.48 4.71 17.37
CA THR A 101 -5.05 6.00 16.83
C THR A 101 -5.74 6.32 15.50
N PRO A 102 -6.79 7.16 15.49
CA PRO A 102 -7.45 7.57 14.27
C PRO A 102 -6.52 8.43 13.40
N LEU A 103 -6.42 8.09 12.13
CA LEU A 103 -5.69 8.86 11.13
C LEU A 103 -6.54 10.07 10.70
N ARG A 104 -5.90 11.24 10.54
CA ARG A 104 -6.61 12.51 10.22
C ARG A 104 -6.77 12.78 8.73
N ASP A 105 -6.18 11.95 7.88
CA ASP A 105 -6.19 12.11 6.43
C ASP A 105 -7.26 11.24 5.74
N TYR A 106 -7.54 11.54 4.46
CA TYR A 106 -8.53 10.84 3.65
C TYR A 106 -8.11 9.39 3.31
N SER A 107 -9.12 8.55 3.01
CA SER A 107 -8.94 7.13 2.75
C SER A 107 -8.29 6.84 1.39
N PHE A 108 -8.70 7.53 0.33
CA PHE A 108 -8.33 7.20 -1.05
C PHE A 108 -7.16 8.04 -1.58
N PRO A 109 -6.19 7.43 -2.24
CA PRO A 109 -5.84 6.01 -2.25
C PRO A 109 -4.97 5.59 -1.06
N SER A 110 -4.72 4.27 -0.88
CA SER A 110 -3.94 3.73 0.24
C SER A 110 -2.45 3.95 0.08
N GLY A 111 -1.85 4.86 0.86
CA GLY A 111 -0.42 5.17 0.81
C GLY A 111 0.49 4.01 1.24
N HIS A 112 0.11 3.23 2.28
CA HIS A 112 0.88 2.06 2.72
C HIS A 112 0.96 0.99 1.63
N THR A 113 -0.18 0.71 0.97
CA THR A 113 -0.21 -0.23 -0.15
C THR A 113 0.63 0.26 -1.32
N THR A 114 0.52 1.55 -1.65
CA THR A 114 1.34 2.17 -2.71
C THR A 114 2.82 2.03 -2.42
N ALA A 115 3.27 2.31 -1.18
CA ALA A 115 4.67 2.17 -0.79
C ALA A 115 5.16 0.72 -0.90
N ALA A 116 4.38 -0.23 -0.36
CA ALA A 116 4.75 -1.64 -0.40
C ALA A 116 4.90 -2.16 -1.84
N PHE A 117 3.95 -1.83 -2.72
CA PHE A 117 4.02 -2.24 -4.13
C PHE A 117 5.12 -1.52 -4.89
N SER A 118 5.33 -0.21 -4.69
CA SER A 118 6.36 0.54 -5.40
C SER A 118 7.77 0.02 -5.10
N VAL A 119 8.04 -0.37 -3.86
CA VAL A 119 9.34 -0.98 -3.52
C VAL A 119 9.38 -2.43 -3.98
N ALA A 120 8.39 -3.26 -3.68
CA ALA A 120 8.39 -4.67 -4.02
C ALA A 120 8.56 -4.92 -5.52
N ILE A 121 7.85 -4.18 -6.37
CA ILE A 121 7.90 -4.36 -7.83
C ILE A 121 9.27 -3.98 -8.41
N VAL A 122 9.94 -2.92 -7.90
CA VAL A 122 11.32 -2.61 -8.34
C VAL A 122 12.24 -3.82 -8.13
N TRP A 123 12.20 -4.44 -6.94
CA TRP A 123 13.02 -5.65 -6.67
C TRP A 123 12.63 -6.83 -7.55
N VAL A 124 11.34 -7.03 -7.80
CA VAL A 124 10.87 -8.09 -8.72
C VAL A 124 11.33 -7.87 -10.15
N LEU A 125 11.39 -6.63 -10.63
CA LEU A 125 11.87 -6.32 -11.98
C LEU A 125 13.36 -6.65 -12.16
N HIS A 126 14.17 -6.48 -11.12
CA HIS A 126 15.58 -6.86 -11.14
C HIS A 126 15.83 -8.35 -10.86
N ALA A 127 14.98 -8.97 -10.04
CA ALA A 127 15.09 -10.37 -9.64
C ALA A 127 13.70 -11.05 -9.64
N PRO A 128 13.21 -11.53 -10.81
CA PRO A 128 11.83 -12.01 -10.98
C PRO A 128 11.40 -13.11 -10.01
N TRP A 129 12.33 -13.95 -9.55
CA TRP A 129 12.03 -15.00 -8.56
C TRP A 129 11.55 -14.46 -7.20
N LEU A 130 11.86 -13.19 -6.88
CA LEU A 130 11.36 -12.53 -5.67
C LEU A 130 9.86 -12.27 -5.68
N ILE A 131 9.18 -12.44 -6.82
CA ILE A 131 7.72 -12.26 -6.94
C ILE A 131 6.97 -13.14 -5.94
N TRP A 132 7.44 -14.38 -5.72
CA TRP A 132 6.80 -15.33 -4.81
C TRP A 132 6.88 -14.93 -3.33
N LEU A 133 7.81 -14.07 -2.96
CA LEU A 133 7.96 -13.54 -1.61
C LEU A 133 7.38 -12.12 -1.49
N LEU A 134 7.79 -11.21 -2.37
CA LEU A 134 7.52 -9.79 -2.19
C LEU A 134 6.07 -9.42 -2.56
N LEU A 135 5.47 -10.09 -3.54
CA LEU A 135 4.10 -9.80 -3.93
C LEU A 135 3.09 -10.22 -2.85
N PRO A 136 3.18 -11.43 -2.23
CA PRO A 136 2.36 -11.78 -1.08
C PRO A 136 2.56 -10.85 0.12
N LEU A 137 3.78 -10.39 0.39
CA LEU A 137 4.04 -9.42 1.47
C LEU A 137 3.38 -8.08 1.20
N ALA A 138 3.53 -7.53 -0.02
CA ALA A 138 2.89 -6.27 -0.41
C ALA A 138 1.35 -6.39 -0.40
N ALA A 139 0.80 -7.51 -0.90
CA ALA A 139 -0.63 -7.81 -0.81
C ALA A 139 -1.09 -7.94 0.65
N GLY A 140 -0.29 -8.56 1.50
CA GLY A 140 -0.51 -8.65 2.95
C GLY A 140 -0.58 -7.27 3.61
N VAL A 141 0.29 -6.33 3.21
CA VAL A 141 0.18 -4.93 3.65
C VAL A 141 -1.16 -4.34 3.23
N GLY A 142 -1.58 -4.51 1.97
CA GLY A 142 -2.88 -4.04 1.49
C GLY A 142 -4.04 -4.65 2.29
N LEU A 143 -4.02 -5.96 2.49
CA LEU A 143 -5.03 -6.68 3.28
C LEU A 143 -5.08 -6.19 4.73
N SER A 144 -3.93 -5.92 5.33
CA SER A 144 -3.87 -5.38 6.69
C SER A 144 -4.60 -4.05 6.82
N ARG A 145 -4.58 -3.20 5.77
CA ARG A 145 -5.28 -1.90 5.80
C ARG A 145 -6.80 -2.07 5.80
N ILE A 146 -7.30 -3.10 5.12
CA ILE A 146 -8.73 -3.46 5.13
C ILE A 146 -9.09 -4.08 6.49
N TYR A 147 -8.29 -5.04 6.95
CA TYR A 147 -8.48 -5.74 8.23
C TYR A 147 -8.56 -4.78 9.43
N LEU A 148 -7.71 -3.75 9.42
CA LEU A 148 -7.68 -2.71 10.45
C LEU A 148 -8.78 -1.63 10.29
N GLY A 149 -9.68 -1.76 9.29
CA GLY A 149 -10.76 -0.80 9.05
C GLY A 149 -10.29 0.57 8.55
N LEU A 150 -9.05 0.68 8.07
CA LEU A 150 -8.42 1.96 7.71
C LEU A 150 -8.65 2.36 6.26
N HIS A 151 -8.84 1.39 5.36
CA HIS A 151 -9.02 1.59 3.93
C HIS A 151 -10.04 0.62 3.35
N TYR A 152 -10.71 1.05 2.29
CA TYR A 152 -11.57 0.19 1.48
C TYR A 152 -10.76 -0.67 0.51
N PRO A 153 -11.29 -1.82 0.04
CA PRO A 153 -10.64 -2.63 -1.00
C PRO A 153 -10.26 -1.84 -2.26
N THR A 154 -11.10 -0.93 -2.71
CA THR A 154 -10.79 -0.07 -3.87
C THR A 154 -9.64 0.89 -3.59
N ASP A 155 -9.48 1.43 -2.38
CA ASP A 155 -8.33 2.26 -2.00
C ASP A 155 -7.02 1.47 -2.08
N VAL A 156 -7.08 0.20 -1.65
CA VAL A 156 -5.96 -0.74 -1.69
C VAL A 156 -5.62 -1.13 -3.13
N ALA A 157 -6.62 -1.46 -3.94
CA ALA A 157 -6.43 -1.83 -5.34
C ALA A 157 -5.78 -0.69 -6.16
N VAL A 158 -6.29 0.54 -5.99
CA VAL A 158 -5.70 1.72 -6.65
C VAL A 158 -4.31 2.02 -6.09
N GLY A 159 -4.08 1.85 -4.79
CA GLY A 159 -2.75 1.99 -4.20
C GLY A 159 -1.75 1.00 -4.77
N ALA A 160 -2.12 -0.28 -4.92
CA ALA A 160 -1.29 -1.32 -5.53
C ALA A 160 -0.99 -1.00 -7.00
N TRP A 161 -1.99 -0.57 -7.75
CA TRP A 161 -1.84 -0.16 -9.14
C TRP A 161 -0.88 1.03 -9.28
N LEU A 162 -1.04 2.09 -8.49
CA LEU A 162 -0.15 3.25 -8.49
C LEU A 162 1.29 2.83 -8.17
N GLY A 163 1.51 2.06 -7.10
CA GLY A 163 2.85 1.58 -6.74
C GLY A 163 3.50 0.79 -7.88
N THR A 164 2.75 -0.11 -8.50
CA THR A 164 3.23 -0.93 -9.64
C THR A 164 3.58 -0.07 -10.87
N VAL A 165 2.69 0.84 -11.26
CA VAL A 165 2.91 1.70 -12.44
C VAL A 165 4.15 2.57 -12.26
N PHE A 166 4.32 3.21 -11.10
CA PHE A 166 5.48 4.05 -10.85
C PHE A 166 6.78 3.23 -10.71
N ALA A 167 6.72 1.99 -10.23
CA ALA A 167 7.86 1.09 -10.23
C ALA A 167 8.31 0.74 -11.66
N ILE A 168 7.36 0.40 -12.55
CA ILE A 168 7.66 0.12 -13.96
C ILE A 168 8.22 1.36 -14.66
N ILE A 169 7.62 2.53 -14.47
CA ILE A 169 8.11 3.79 -15.05
C ILE A 169 9.53 4.09 -14.57
N SER A 170 9.78 3.96 -13.26
CA SER A 170 11.11 4.17 -12.69
C SER A 170 12.12 3.20 -13.29
N HIS A 171 11.78 1.92 -13.37
CA HIS A 171 12.64 0.89 -13.97
C HIS A 171 12.99 1.21 -15.42
N CYS A 172 11.99 1.55 -16.24
CA CYS A 172 12.25 1.96 -17.64
C CYS A 172 13.17 3.18 -17.72
N LEU A 173 13.02 4.18 -16.86
CA LEU A 173 13.91 5.35 -16.83
C LEU A 173 15.36 4.98 -16.51
N PHE A 174 15.58 4.07 -15.55
CA PHE A 174 16.92 3.63 -15.16
C PHE A 174 17.59 2.71 -16.20
N LEU A 175 16.83 2.04 -17.06
CA LEU A 175 17.38 1.27 -18.17
C LEU A 175 17.94 2.14 -19.31
N TRP A 176 17.52 3.41 -19.38
CA TRP A 176 17.97 4.37 -20.41
C TRP A 176 19.14 5.26 -19.94
N MET A 177 19.53 5.16 -18.67
CA MET A 177 20.63 5.92 -18.06
C MET A 177 21.91 5.09 -17.97
#